data_a2265435546999afd39e89e2df23dca9
#
_entry.id   a2265435546999afd39e89e2df23dca9
#
_cell.length_a   1.000
_cell.length_b   1.000
_cell.length_c   1.000
_cell.angle_alpha   90.00
_cell.angle_beta   90.00
_cell.angle_gamma   90.00
#
_symmetry.space_group_name_H-M   'P 1'
#
loop_
_entity.id
_entity.type
_entity.pdbx_description
1 polymer ?
#
loop_
_entity_poly.entity_id
_entity_poly.type
_entity_poly.pdbx_seq_one_letter_code
_entity_poly.pdbx_strand_id
1 'polypeptide(L)'
;LPNDFKKFENKRIIFTAGRLTKQKNFSYLLDEFSVFFKKNDQFILLILGEGEERNQLEKKILENGIKDKAYLLGNVDNVSSYFIKSEIFVLSSLWEDPGFVMMEAAINNLYVIASDCPNGPVEFLNNGKNGILFPSNTKGKLFSSLLEFNKLSEKKKFIDKCELKKNCKKYTRFRHFIALNKILTFNILQSNTS
;
A
#
# COMPACT_ATOMS: atom_id res chain seq x y z
N LEU A 1 -17.32 14.32 2.66
CA LEU A 1 -17.23 12.87 2.41
C LEU A 1 -18.11 12.55 1.22
N PRO A 2 -17.65 11.79 0.21
CA PRO A 2 -18.53 11.28 -0.81
C PRO A 2 -19.71 10.55 -0.17
N ASN A 3 -20.92 10.73 -0.69
CA ASN A 3 -22.15 10.11 -0.14
C ASN A 3 -22.05 8.58 -0.01
N ASP A 4 -21.11 7.97 -0.73
CA ASP A 4 -20.87 6.52 -0.73
C ASP A 4 -20.20 5.97 0.52
N PHE A 5 -19.58 6.82 1.38
CA PHE A 5 -18.94 6.31 2.61
C PHE A 5 -19.93 5.86 3.69
N LYS A 6 -21.20 6.32 3.65
CA LYS A 6 -22.22 5.88 4.62
C LYS A 6 -22.39 4.36 4.65
N LYS A 7 -22.27 3.71 3.48
CA LYS A 7 -22.36 2.23 3.37
C LYS A 7 -21.22 1.49 4.06
N PHE A 8 -20.11 2.17 4.38
CA PHE A 8 -18.91 1.59 4.98
C PHE A 8 -18.69 2.01 6.44
N GLU A 9 -19.64 2.72 7.04
CA GLU A 9 -19.47 3.45 8.32
C GLU A 9 -19.05 2.55 9.51
N ASN A 10 -19.42 1.27 9.48
CA ASN A 10 -19.08 0.29 10.50
C ASN A 10 -18.11 -0.78 10.01
N LYS A 11 -17.35 -0.51 8.94
CA LYS A 11 -16.40 -1.46 8.37
C LYS A 11 -14.97 -1.01 8.60
N ARG A 12 -14.09 -1.99 8.84
CA ARG A 12 -12.64 -1.78 8.80
C ARG A 12 -12.19 -1.82 7.34
N ILE A 13 -11.46 -0.82 6.91
CA ILE A 13 -11.12 -0.64 5.50
C ILE A 13 -9.67 -1.01 5.23
N ILE A 14 -9.48 -2.01 4.35
CA ILE A 14 -8.24 -2.26 3.65
C ILE A 14 -8.29 -1.46 2.36
N PHE A 15 -7.25 -0.68 2.10
CA PHE A 15 -7.20 0.27 1.01
C PHE A 15 -5.99 0.04 0.12
N THR A 16 -6.16 0.23 -1.17
CA THR A 16 -5.08 0.32 -2.13
C THR A 16 -5.43 1.29 -3.26
N ALA A 17 -4.41 1.87 -3.89
CA ALA A 17 -4.59 2.77 -5.01
C ALA A 17 -3.48 2.60 -6.06
N GLY A 18 -3.84 2.65 -7.33
CA GLY A 18 -2.91 2.53 -8.44
C GLY A 18 -3.61 2.17 -9.74
N ARG A 19 -2.87 2.20 -10.85
CA ARG A 19 -3.41 1.76 -12.15
C ARG A 19 -3.78 0.27 -12.09
N LEU A 20 -4.91 -0.11 -12.66
CA LEU A 20 -5.35 -1.51 -12.73
C LEU A 20 -4.57 -2.25 -13.83
N THR A 21 -3.34 -2.60 -13.52
CA THR A 21 -2.35 -3.23 -14.43
C THR A 21 -1.74 -4.46 -13.77
N LYS A 22 -1.13 -5.33 -14.55
CA LYS A 22 -0.39 -6.50 -14.07
C LYS A 22 0.67 -6.14 -13.02
N GLN A 23 1.31 -4.97 -13.17
CA GLN A 23 2.31 -4.49 -12.22
C GLN A 23 1.77 -4.44 -10.78
N LYS A 24 0.55 -3.93 -10.60
CA LYS A 24 -0.08 -3.75 -9.28
C LYS A 24 -0.62 -5.06 -8.69
N ASN A 25 -0.79 -6.08 -9.50
CA ASN A 25 -1.15 -7.45 -9.10
C ASN A 25 -2.40 -7.51 -8.21
N PHE A 26 -3.42 -6.73 -8.56
CA PHE A 26 -4.68 -6.71 -7.79
C PHE A 26 -5.44 -8.02 -7.90
N SER A 27 -5.20 -8.82 -8.94
CA SER A 27 -5.74 -10.17 -9.05
C SER A 27 -5.33 -11.05 -7.86
N TYR A 28 -4.03 -11.05 -7.52
CA TYR A 28 -3.51 -11.74 -6.32
C TYR A 28 -4.10 -11.17 -5.03
N LEU A 29 -4.18 -9.84 -4.91
CA LEU A 29 -4.79 -9.18 -3.74
C LEU A 29 -6.22 -9.66 -3.51
N LEU A 30 -7.05 -9.75 -4.57
CA LEU A 30 -8.44 -10.22 -4.48
C LEU A 30 -8.51 -11.68 -4.02
N ASP A 31 -7.62 -12.56 -4.51
CA ASP A 31 -7.57 -13.96 -4.07
C ASP A 31 -7.25 -14.07 -2.58
N GLU A 32 -6.21 -13.41 -2.13
CA GLU A 32 -5.78 -13.43 -0.73
C GLU A 32 -6.83 -12.81 0.21
N PHE A 33 -7.44 -11.69 -0.23
CA PHE A 33 -8.51 -11.04 0.52
C PHE A 33 -9.75 -11.95 0.61
N SER A 34 -10.08 -12.68 -0.45
CA SER A 34 -11.23 -13.58 -0.46
C SER A 34 -11.15 -14.70 0.58
N VAL A 35 -9.93 -15.14 0.89
CA VAL A 35 -9.68 -16.12 1.96
C VAL A 35 -9.74 -15.45 3.34
N PHE A 36 -9.18 -14.24 3.44
CA PHE A 36 -9.11 -13.49 4.69
C PHE A 36 -10.48 -13.09 5.23
N PHE A 37 -11.35 -12.55 4.36
CA PHE A 37 -12.64 -12.02 4.80
C PHE A 37 -13.58 -13.10 5.34
N LYS A 38 -13.47 -14.36 4.92
CA LYS A 38 -14.31 -15.47 5.40
C LYS A 38 -14.31 -15.63 6.93
N LYS A 39 -13.23 -15.19 7.59
CA LYS A 39 -13.07 -15.20 9.03
C LYS A 39 -12.99 -13.79 9.64
N ASN A 40 -13.10 -12.75 8.82
CA ASN A 40 -12.91 -11.36 9.19
C ASN A 40 -13.91 -10.48 8.42
N ASP A 41 -15.20 -10.74 8.56
CA ASP A 41 -16.32 -10.17 7.79
C ASP A 41 -16.54 -8.66 8.06
N GLN A 42 -15.90 -8.14 9.11
CA GLN A 42 -15.88 -6.71 9.42
C GLN A 42 -15.01 -5.91 8.43
N PHE A 43 -14.13 -6.56 7.66
CA PHE A 43 -13.29 -5.88 6.68
C PHE A 43 -13.94 -5.77 5.32
N ILE A 44 -13.61 -4.68 4.63
CA ILE A 44 -13.84 -4.49 3.20
C ILE A 44 -12.54 -4.06 2.52
N LEU A 45 -12.45 -4.28 1.22
CA LEU A 45 -11.33 -3.88 0.37
C LEU A 45 -11.79 -2.80 -0.60
N LEU A 46 -11.11 -1.66 -0.57
CA LEU A 46 -11.31 -0.57 -1.52
C LEU A 46 -10.09 -0.45 -2.44
N ILE A 47 -10.31 -0.50 -3.74
CA ILE A 47 -9.28 -0.38 -4.78
C ILE A 47 -9.61 0.87 -5.62
N LEU A 48 -8.75 1.87 -5.58
CA LEU A 48 -8.86 3.08 -6.38
C LEU A 48 -7.97 3.01 -7.61
N GLY A 49 -8.49 3.48 -8.73
CA GLY A 49 -7.79 3.60 -9.99
C GLY A 49 -8.51 2.95 -11.15
N GLU A 50 -7.96 3.14 -12.34
CA GLU A 50 -8.44 2.58 -13.60
C GLU A 50 -7.30 1.87 -14.33
N GLY A 51 -7.64 1.04 -15.30
CA GLY A 51 -6.66 0.36 -16.14
C GLY A 51 -7.22 -0.83 -16.90
N GLU A 52 -6.36 -1.42 -17.71
CA GLU A 52 -6.71 -2.52 -18.63
C GLU A 52 -7.21 -3.79 -17.95
N GLU A 53 -6.87 -4.02 -16.68
CA GLU A 53 -7.33 -5.21 -15.95
C GLU A 53 -8.72 -5.08 -15.32
N ARG A 54 -9.41 -3.91 -15.46
CA ARG A 54 -10.69 -3.67 -14.78
C ARG A 54 -11.70 -4.79 -14.96
N ASN A 55 -11.98 -5.17 -16.20
CA ASN A 55 -12.99 -6.21 -16.51
C ASN A 55 -12.60 -7.56 -15.90
N GLN A 56 -11.32 -7.90 -15.92
CA GLN A 56 -10.80 -9.14 -15.33
C GLN A 56 -10.94 -9.12 -13.80
N LEU A 57 -10.68 -8.00 -13.16
CA LEU A 57 -10.81 -7.84 -11.70
C LEU A 57 -12.28 -7.87 -11.26
N GLU A 58 -13.19 -7.26 -12.01
CA GLU A 58 -14.65 -7.34 -11.75
C GLU A 58 -15.15 -8.79 -11.82
N LYS A 59 -14.75 -9.53 -12.87
CA LYS A 59 -15.05 -10.95 -13.00
C LYS A 59 -14.51 -11.74 -11.79
N LYS A 60 -13.27 -11.47 -11.40
CA LYS A 60 -12.62 -12.14 -10.26
C LYS A 60 -13.32 -11.87 -8.93
N ILE A 61 -13.81 -10.66 -8.70
CA ILE A 61 -14.62 -10.32 -7.52
C ILE A 61 -15.87 -11.19 -7.45
N LEU A 62 -16.53 -11.43 -8.60
CA LEU A 62 -17.71 -12.31 -8.68
C LEU A 62 -17.35 -13.78 -8.45
N GLU A 63 -16.30 -14.27 -9.11
CA GLU A 63 -15.81 -15.66 -8.97
C GLU A 63 -15.39 -15.98 -7.52
N ASN A 64 -14.76 -15.02 -6.84
CA ASN A 64 -14.35 -15.17 -5.45
C ASN A 64 -15.49 -14.98 -4.43
N GLY A 65 -16.72 -14.62 -4.89
CA GLY A 65 -17.88 -14.39 -4.03
C GLY A 65 -17.74 -13.21 -3.07
N ILE A 66 -16.99 -12.16 -3.46
CA ILE A 66 -16.68 -11.00 -2.61
C ILE A 66 -17.27 -9.69 -3.14
N LYS A 67 -18.36 -9.75 -3.93
CA LYS A 67 -19.01 -8.59 -4.55
C LYS A 67 -19.36 -7.48 -3.54
N ASP A 68 -19.80 -7.85 -2.33
CA ASP A 68 -20.18 -6.89 -1.29
C ASP A 68 -19.05 -6.61 -0.27
N LYS A 69 -17.82 -7.02 -0.60
CA LYS A 69 -16.65 -6.90 0.26
C LYS A 69 -15.45 -6.24 -0.42
N ALA A 70 -15.36 -6.30 -1.75
CA ALA A 70 -14.30 -5.67 -2.54
C ALA A 70 -14.91 -4.75 -3.60
N TYR A 71 -14.40 -3.53 -3.70
CA TYR A 71 -14.95 -2.49 -4.55
C TYR A 71 -13.85 -1.85 -5.41
N LEU A 72 -14.05 -1.85 -6.73
CA LEU A 72 -13.25 -1.09 -7.69
C LEU A 72 -13.90 0.29 -7.88
N LEU A 73 -13.35 1.32 -7.25
CA LEU A 73 -13.97 2.64 -7.16
C LEU A 73 -13.63 3.55 -8.33
N GLY A 74 -12.73 3.13 -9.22
CA GLY A 74 -12.29 3.97 -10.33
C GLY A 74 -11.43 5.14 -9.89
N ASN A 75 -11.35 6.16 -10.72
CA ASN A 75 -10.70 7.42 -10.39
C ASN A 75 -11.63 8.26 -9.51
N VAL A 76 -11.10 8.81 -8.44
CA VAL A 76 -11.83 9.65 -7.49
C VAL A 76 -11.08 10.97 -7.28
N ASP A 77 -11.83 12.08 -7.16
CA ASP A 77 -11.24 13.41 -6.98
C ASP A 77 -10.65 13.61 -5.57
N ASN A 78 -11.25 12.99 -4.56
CA ASN A 78 -10.84 13.16 -3.15
C ASN A 78 -10.25 11.88 -2.56
N VAL A 79 -9.08 11.50 -3.04
CA VAL A 79 -8.33 10.32 -2.55
C VAL A 79 -8.00 10.43 -1.06
N SER A 80 -7.77 11.65 -0.55
CA SER A 80 -7.43 11.90 0.86
C SER A 80 -8.50 11.39 1.82
N SER A 81 -9.77 11.45 1.46
CA SER A 81 -10.87 10.92 2.28
C SER A 81 -10.79 9.42 2.47
N TYR A 82 -10.32 8.69 1.46
CA TYR A 82 -10.15 7.25 1.53
C TYR A 82 -8.96 6.87 2.42
N PHE A 83 -7.85 7.60 2.32
CA PHE A 83 -6.73 7.41 3.25
C PHE A 83 -7.17 7.62 4.71
N ILE A 84 -7.84 8.72 5.03
CA ILE A 84 -8.23 9.06 6.41
C ILE A 84 -9.18 8.01 7.02
N LYS A 85 -10.05 7.41 6.23
CA LYS A 85 -11.05 6.43 6.69
C LYS A 85 -10.54 5.00 6.70
N SER A 86 -9.40 4.75 6.09
CA SER A 86 -8.84 3.40 6.00
C SER A 86 -7.89 3.10 7.15
N GLU A 87 -7.77 1.83 7.49
CA GLU A 87 -6.91 1.35 8.56
C GLU A 87 -5.59 0.80 8.04
N ILE A 88 -5.66 0.06 6.93
CA ILE A 88 -4.54 -0.64 6.33
C ILE A 88 -4.40 -0.19 4.88
N PHE A 89 -3.17 0.09 4.48
CA PHE A 89 -2.81 0.19 3.07
C PHE A 89 -2.08 -1.08 2.63
N VAL A 90 -2.52 -1.71 1.54
CA VAL A 90 -1.87 -2.89 0.97
C VAL A 90 -1.23 -2.54 -0.36
N LEU A 91 0.05 -2.87 -0.52
CA LEU A 91 0.75 -2.85 -1.80
C LEU A 91 1.04 -4.28 -2.24
N SER A 92 0.39 -4.75 -3.30
CA SER A 92 0.54 -6.11 -3.84
C SER A 92 1.42 -6.20 -5.08
N SER A 93 2.11 -5.13 -5.43
CA SER A 93 2.83 -4.97 -6.68
C SER A 93 3.90 -6.03 -6.91
N LEU A 94 4.14 -6.34 -8.20
CA LEU A 94 5.26 -7.17 -8.65
C LEU A 94 6.57 -6.37 -8.73
N TRP A 95 6.51 -5.07 -8.97
CA TRP A 95 7.61 -4.09 -8.93
C TRP A 95 7.06 -2.68 -8.75
N GLU A 96 7.87 -1.78 -8.21
CA GLU A 96 7.56 -0.36 -8.03
C GLU A 96 8.67 0.54 -8.59
N ASP A 97 8.34 1.85 -8.69
CA ASP A 97 9.29 2.89 -9.12
C ASP A 97 8.86 4.27 -8.55
N PRO A 98 9.22 4.63 -7.36
CA PRO A 98 9.51 3.93 -6.10
C PRO A 98 8.28 3.66 -5.22
N GLY A 99 7.03 3.70 -5.77
CA GLY A 99 5.81 3.41 -5.00
C GLY A 99 5.36 4.54 -4.06
N PHE A 100 5.29 5.77 -4.54
CA PHE A 100 4.90 6.96 -3.75
C PHE A 100 3.59 6.81 -2.98
N VAL A 101 2.66 5.99 -3.47
CA VAL A 101 1.38 5.74 -2.80
C VAL A 101 1.54 5.14 -1.38
N MET A 102 2.62 4.40 -1.12
CA MET A 102 2.94 3.94 0.25
C MET A 102 3.30 5.10 1.17
N MET A 103 4.01 6.10 0.64
CA MET A 103 4.36 7.30 1.41
C MET A 103 3.11 8.13 1.71
N GLU A 104 2.20 8.24 0.75
CA GLU A 104 0.90 8.89 0.95
C GLU A 104 0.10 8.17 2.04
N ALA A 105 0.07 6.84 2.03
CA ALA A 105 -0.57 6.03 3.07
C ALA A 105 0.07 6.29 4.45
N ALA A 106 1.39 6.28 4.55
CA ALA A 106 2.12 6.52 5.80
C ALA A 106 1.89 7.93 6.35
N ILE A 107 1.88 8.95 5.50
CA ILE A 107 1.59 10.34 5.89
C ILE A 107 0.17 10.45 6.47
N ASN A 108 -0.78 9.71 5.93
CA ASN A 108 -2.17 9.64 6.38
C ASN A 108 -2.40 8.63 7.52
N ASN A 109 -1.35 8.15 8.18
CA ASN A 109 -1.38 7.24 9.33
C ASN A 109 -1.99 5.85 9.08
N LEU A 110 -1.99 5.34 7.84
CA LEU A 110 -2.36 3.95 7.59
C LEU A 110 -1.23 3.01 8.02
N TYR A 111 -1.60 1.82 8.44
CA TYR A 111 -0.64 0.75 8.59
C TYR A 111 -0.30 0.17 7.20
N VAL A 112 0.97 0.01 6.88
CA VAL A 112 1.39 -0.45 5.55
C VAL A 112 1.78 -1.92 5.59
N ILE A 113 1.15 -2.69 4.70
CA ILE A 113 1.49 -4.08 4.38
C ILE A 113 1.89 -4.12 2.90
N ALA A 114 3.10 -4.52 2.58
CA ALA A 114 3.60 -4.47 1.23
C ALA A 114 4.29 -5.76 0.79
N SER A 115 4.23 -6.07 -0.51
CA SER A 115 5.10 -7.08 -1.10
C SER A 115 6.56 -6.63 -1.02
N ASP A 116 7.47 -7.57 -0.94
CA ASP A 116 8.92 -7.36 -1.00
C ASP A 116 9.43 -7.16 -2.43
N CYS A 117 8.57 -6.62 -3.29
CA CYS A 117 8.89 -6.40 -4.70
C CYS A 117 10.07 -5.41 -4.87
N PRO A 118 10.79 -5.48 -6.01
CA PRO A 118 11.87 -4.54 -6.32
C PRO A 118 11.44 -3.07 -6.25
N ASN A 119 12.40 -2.21 -5.87
CA ASN A 119 12.36 -0.75 -5.95
C ASN A 119 11.36 -0.07 -5.01
N GLY A 120 11.64 -0.14 -3.71
CA GLY A 120 11.00 0.74 -2.74
C GLY A 120 10.46 0.10 -1.47
N PRO A 121 9.57 -0.91 -1.50
CA PRO A 121 8.89 -1.37 -0.28
C PRO A 121 9.82 -1.86 0.83
N VAL A 122 10.84 -2.63 0.49
CA VAL A 122 11.81 -3.19 1.46
C VAL A 122 12.57 -2.07 2.18
N GLU A 123 13.06 -1.08 1.42
CA GLU A 123 13.77 0.07 1.99
C GLU A 123 12.80 0.96 2.80
N PHE A 124 11.63 1.26 2.23
CA PHE A 124 10.65 2.15 2.85
C PHE A 124 10.15 1.60 4.19
N LEU A 125 9.87 0.29 4.27
CA LEU A 125 9.45 -0.39 5.50
C LEU A 125 10.61 -0.79 6.42
N ASN A 126 11.85 -0.39 6.09
CA ASN A 126 13.05 -0.71 6.86
C ASN A 126 13.18 -2.22 7.12
N ASN A 127 13.14 -3.03 6.04
CA ASN A 127 13.15 -4.50 6.10
C ASN A 127 12.04 -5.07 7.00
N GLY A 128 10.83 -4.51 6.95
CA GLY A 128 9.68 -4.97 7.72
C GLY A 128 9.64 -4.52 9.18
N LYS A 129 10.55 -3.65 9.64
CA LYS A 129 10.52 -3.14 11.02
C LYS A 129 9.38 -2.15 11.28
N ASN A 130 8.95 -1.43 10.27
CA ASN A 130 7.98 -0.33 10.37
C ASN A 130 6.67 -0.61 9.60
N GLY A 131 6.35 -1.87 9.42
CA GLY A 131 5.19 -2.38 8.69
C GLY A 131 5.40 -3.87 8.44
N ILE A 132 4.53 -4.49 7.65
CA ILE A 132 4.67 -5.91 7.33
C ILE A 132 5.09 -6.07 5.87
N LEU A 133 6.16 -6.82 5.63
CA LEU A 133 6.58 -7.27 4.30
C LEU A 133 6.14 -8.72 4.07
N PHE A 134 5.67 -9.01 2.87
CA PHE A 134 5.38 -10.38 2.45
C PHE A 134 6.03 -10.71 1.09
N PRO A 135 6.41 -11.99 0.87
CA PRO A 135 6.95 -12.44 -0.40
C PRO A 135 5.99 -12.18 -1.56
N SER A 136 6.46 -11.39 -2.55
CA SER A 136 5.66 -10.97 -3.68
C SER A 136 5.02 -12.16 -4.41
N ASN A 137 3.76 -12.02 -4.80
CA ASN A 137 3.00 -13.00 -5.58
C ASN A 137 3.01 -14.44 -5.02
N THR A 138 3.23 -14.60 -3.72
CA THR A 138 3.30 -15.92 -3.07
C THR A 138 2.00 -16.22 -2.35
N LYS A 139 1.31 -17.29 -2.78
CA LYS A 139 0.01 -17.71 -2.23
C LYS A 139 0.03 -17.85 -0.71
N GLY A 140 -0.99 -17.32 -0.05
CA GLY A 140 -1.18 -17.38 1.41
C GLY A 140 -0.33 -16.37 2.20
N LYS A 141 0.59 -15.62 1.55
CA LYS A 141 1.49 -14.72 2.28
C LYS A 141 0.84 -13.42 2.65
N LEU A 142 0.09 -12.79 1.77
CA LEU A 142 -0.69 -11.60 2.12
C LEU A 142 -1.79 -11.96 3.13
N PHE A 143 -2.48 -13.08 2.96
CA PHE A 143 -3.43 -13.59 3.95
C PHE A 143 -2.79 -13.69 5.34
N SER A 144 -1.61 -14.32 5.44
CA SER A 144 -0.88 -14.46 6.72
C SER A 144 -0.49 -13.10 7.31
N SER A 145 -0.09 -12.13 6.47
CA SER A 145 0.25 -10.76 6.90
C SER A 145 -0.95 -9.98 7.42
N LEU A 146 -2.12 -10.17 6.82
CA LEU A 146 -3.37 -9.58 7.33
C LEU A 146 -3.78 -10.19 8.67
N LEU A 147 -3.57 -11.50 8.88
CA LEU A 147 -3.77 -12.13 10.18
C LEU A 147 -2.74 -11.68 11.23
N GLU A 148 -1.49 -11.49 10.84
CA GLU A 148 -0.45 -10.93 11.69
C GLU A 148 -0.82 -9.54 12.17
N PHE A 149 -1.25 -8.66 11.26
CA PHE A 149 -1.72 -7.32 11.61
C PHE A 149 -2.83 -7.34 12.67
N ASN A 150 -3.79 -8.26 12.56
CA ASN A 150 -4.88 -8.38 13.56
C ASN A 150 -4.37 -8.79 14.95
N LYS A 151 -3.22 -9.46 15.05
CA LYS A 151 -2.61 -9.87 16.32
C LYS A 151 -1.72 -8.79 16.94
N LEU A 152 -1.33 -7.77 16.16
CA LEU A 152 -0.50 -6.69 16.67
C LEU A 152 -1.25 -5.87 17.73
N SER A 153 -0.56 -5.53 18.82
CA SER A 153 -1.08 -4.57 19.80
C SER A 153 -1.21 -3.17 19.20
N GLU A 154 -2.18 -2.39 19.68
CA GLU A 154 -2.35 -1.00 19.22
C GLU A 154 -1.10 -0.15 19.45
N LYS A 155 -0.35 -0.43 20.54
CA LYS A 155 0.94 0.19 20.80
C LYS A 155 1.97 -0.09 19.68
N LYS A 156 2.08 -1.35 19.23
CA LYS A 156 2.99 -1.72 18.13
C LYS A 156 2.58 -1.06 16.83
N LYS A 157 1.30 -1.12 16.47
CA LYS A 157 0.76 -0.45 15.27
C LYS A 157 1.04 1.05 15.29
N PHE A 158 0.86 1.70 16.44
CA PHE A 158 1.14 3.13 16.60
C PHE A 158 2.63 3.45 16.40
N ILE A 159 3.53 2.69 17.03
CA ILE A 159 4.97 2.86 16.89
C ILE A 159 5.39 2.71 15.42
N ASP A 160 4.94 1.64 14.74
CA ASP A 160 5.28 1.39 13.34
C ASP A 160 4.84 2.53 12.43
N LYS A 161 3.61 3.01 12.60
CA LYS A 161 3.10 4.15 11.82
C LYS A 161 3.91 5.43 12.07
N CYS A 162 4.30 5.71 13.31
CA CYS A 162 5.13 6.87 13.64
C CYS A 162 6.52 6.79 12.99
N GLU A 163 7.18 5.63 13.07
CA GLU A 163 8.49 5.43 12.46
C GLU A 163 8.42 5.49 10.93
N LEU A 164 7.38 4.89 10.33
CA LEU A 164 7.16 4.95 8.89
C LEU A 164 6.95 6.40 8.41
N LYS A 165 6.16 7.18 9.14
CA LYS A 165 5.94 8.60 8.85
C LYS A 165 7.24 9.43 8.95
N LYS A 166 8.12 9.11 9.89
CA LYS A 166 9.46 9.72 9.96
C LYS A 166 10.30 9.37 8.71
N ASN A 167 10.20 8.13 8.21
CA ASN A 167 10.90 7.73 7.00
C ASN A 167 10.47 8.53 5.76
N CYS A 168 9.21 8.97 5.67
CA CYS A 168 8.73 9.81 4.55
C CYS A 168 9.57 11.09 4.39
N LYS A 169 10.17 11.63 5.46
CA LYS A 169 11.04 12.81 5.39
C LYS A 169 12.29 12.60 4.53
N LYS A 170 12.73 11.35 4.34
CA LYS A 170 13.89 11.03 3.50
C LYS A 170 13.59 11.26 2.02
N TYR A 171 12.33 11.15 1.61
CA TYR A 171 11.85 11.23 0.23
C TYR A 171 11.31 12.61 -0.16
N THR A 172 11.60 13.65 0.64
CA THR A 172 11.22 15.03 0.30
C THR A 172 12.12 15.59 -0.80
N ARG A 173 11.57 16.49 -1.65
CA ARG A 173 12.34 17.20 -2.68
C ARG A 173 13.60 17.84 -2.13
N PHE A 174 13.53 18.43 -0.95
CA PHE A 174 14.66 19.08 -0.29
C PHE A 174 15.79 18.10 0.05
N ARG A 175 15.46 16.92 0.61
CA ARG A 175 16.43 15.88 0.91
C ARG A 175 17.06 15.29 -0.34
N HIS A 176 16.26 15.09 -1.39
CA HIS A 176 16.75 14.63 -2.69
C HIS A 176 17.73 15.64 -3.29
N PHE A 177 17.41 16.94 -3.26
CA PHE A 177 18.29 18.00 -3.72
C PHE A 177 19.61 18.02 -2.95
N ILE A 178 19.61 17.90 -1.61
CA ILE A 178 20.83 17.83 -0.80
C ILE A 178 21.68 16.60 -1.19
N ALA A 179 21.06 15.44 -1.37
CA ALA A 179 21.77 14.22 -1.76
C ALA A 179 22.43 14.36 -3.15
N LEU A 180 21.70 14.89 -4.13
CA LEU A 180 22.25 15.17 -5.47
C LEU A 180 23.42 16.16 -5.42
N ASN A 181 23.29 17.25 -4.69
CA ASN A 181 24.39 18.21 -4.56
C ASN A 181 25.64 17.60 -3.96
N LYS A 182 25.52 16.75 -2.94
CA LYS A 182 26.67 16.03 -2.37
C LYS A 182 27.39 15.16 -3.43
N ILE A 183 26.63 14.41 -4.22
CA ILE A 183 27.19 13.54 -5.27
C ILE A 183 27.89 14.38 -6.36
N LEU A 184 27.24 15.45 -6.81
CA LEU A 184 27.78 16.33 -7.86
C LEU A 184 29.07 17.04 -7.38
N THR A 185 29.06 17.56 -6.15
CA THR A 185 30.23 18.23 -5.56
C THR A 185 31.40 17.26 -5.37
N PHE A 186 31.15 16.02 -4.94
CA PHE A 186 32.16 14.99 -4.79
C PHE A 186 32.81 14.63 -6.14
N ASN A 187 32.03 14.47 -7.20
CA ASN A 187 32.55 14.17 -8.52
C ASN A 187 33.39 15.31 -9.12
N ILE A 188 33.01 16.58 -8.88
CA ILE A 188 33.79 17.74 -9.30
C ILE A 188 35.15 17.80 -8.59
N LEU A 189 35.20 17.48 -7.31
CA LEU A 189 36.44 17.45 -6.55
C LEU A 189 37.41 16.35 -7.04
N GLN A 190 36.90 15.17 -7.41
CA GLN A 190 37.72 14.08 -7.96
C GLN A 190 38.24 14.39 -9.38
N SER A 191 37.47 15.09 -10.22
CA SER A 191 37.89 15.45 -11.58
C SER A 191 38.96 16.54 -11.60
N ASN A 192 39.15 17.31 -10.52
CA ASN A 192 40.16 18.35 -10.41
C ASN A 192 41.49 17.87 -9.76
N THR A 193 41.54 16.58 -9.36
CA THR A 193 42.74 15.97 -8.75
C THR A 193 43.44 14.96 -9.68
N SER A 194 42.97 14.81 -10.89
CA SER A 194 43.58 14.02 -11.99
C SER A 194 44.16 14.95 -13.05
#